data_1443ab9077d28ce6649700a525947804
#
_entry.id   1443ab9077d28ce6649700a525947804
#
_cell.length_a   1.000
_cell.length_b   1.000
_cell.length_c   1.000
_cell.angle_alpha   90.00
_cell.angle_beta   90.00
_cell.angle_gamma   90.00
#
_symmetry.space_group_name_H-M   'P 1'
#
loop_
_entity.id
_entity.type
_entity.pdbx_description
1 polymer ?
#
loop_
_entity_poly.entity_id
_entity_poly.type
_entity_poly.pdbx_seq_one_letter_code
_entity_poly.pdbx_strand_id
1 'polypeptide(L)'
;MRSVIWVSFTLAFTYLNFWPTPIEPKRWDSPKNAGYIGAFRQNSSLEELTFLDISGTHGPEGLALGNDGMIYASSNEGWILQHNPRTGGIDRWLTTGGRPLGIAVDQESNLLVADAFLGLLSISPNQTITILANRVNGSPIKYANDVDIAPDGKIYFSDASTKFGALEFGGTYEASLLDIMEHGGHGRILVYDQKAKSTTILIDELNFANGVAVEDRGRFILIAETGSYRIIKHWLQGDRKGQREILVKNLPGFPDNIVRGQNGRYWVGLVAPRSFIIDALSQFPWVREIIQRLPSIFRPTIERYSHVFAIDEFGNIVSSLQDPNGSYQGVTGALEFNGWLYVSSLFEDRLGRLDLSSQETFTYREYP
;
A
#
# COMPACT_ATOMS: atom_id res chain seq x y z
N MET A 1 20.82 9.19 47.02
CA MET A 1 20.83 9.64 45.61
C MET A 1 21.59 8.70 44.65
N ARG A 2 22.90 8.41 44.87
CA ARG A 2 23.68 7.52 43.98
C ARG A 2 23.05 6.13 43.81
N SER A 3 22.60 5.50 44.91
CA SER A 3 21.98 4.15 44.84
C SER A 3 20.67 4.11 44.06
N VAL A 4 19.83 5.16 44.12
CA VAL A 4 18.60 5.25 43.38
C VAL A 4 18.88 5.39 41.85
N ILE A 5 19.91 6.17 41.48
CA ILE A 5 20.33 6.32 40.10
C ILE A 5 20.79 4.99 39.50
N TRP A 6 21.59 4.21 40.24
CA TRP A 6 22.05 2.90 39.79
C TRP A 6 20.92 1.89 39.64
N VAL A 7 19.97 1.86 40.57
CA VAL A 7 18.79 0.98 40.49
C VAL A 7 17.95 1.35 39.27
N SER A 8 17.67 2.65 39.06
CA SER A 8 16.91 3.11 37.89
C SER A 8 17.60 2.77 36.58
N PHE A 9 18.93 2.96 36.51
CA PHE A 9 19.73 2.60 35.34
C PHE A 9 19.68 1.09 35.06
N THR A 10 19.83 0.27 36.08
CA THR A 10 19.77 -1.21 35.96
C THR A 10 18.39 -1.65 35.48
N LEU A 11 17.32 -1.10 36.04
CA LEU A 11 15.95 -1.40 35.61
C LEU A 11 15.70 -1.00 34.15
N ALA A 12 16.12 0.21 33.77
CA ALA A 12 15.99 0.66 32.36
C ALA A 12 16.81 -0.20 31.39
N PHE A 13 18.04 -0.53 31.78
CA PHE A 13 18.91 -1.43 30.99
C PHE A 13 18.28 -2.82 30.83
N THR A 14 17.78 -3.42 31.94
CA THR A 14 17.11 -4.73 31.89
C THR A 14 15.86 -4.67 31.04
N TYR A 15 15.04 -3.64 31.18
CA TYR A 15 13.85 -3.44 30.34
C TYR A 15 14.20 -3.37 28.84
N LEU A 16 15.14 -2.50 28.48
CA LEU A 16 15.50 -2.28 27.07
C LEU A 16 16.15 -3.50 26.41
N ASN A 17 16.81 -4.36 27.16
CA ASN A 17 17.50 -5.52 26.59
C ASN A 17 16.69 -6.82 26.66
N PHE A 18 15.81 -7.00 27.67
CA PHE A 18 15.19 -8.29 27.94
C PHE A 18 13.66 -8.29 27.97
N TRP A 19 13.02 -7.12 27.96
CA TRP A 19 11.56 -7.11 27.91
C TRP A 19 11.06 -7.70 26.59
N PRO A 20 10.02 -8.58 26.61
CA PRO A 20 9.47 -9.16 25.39
C PRO A 20 9.04 -8.10 24.38
N THR A 21 9.32 -8.32 23.11
CA THR A 21 8.86 -7.49 22.00
C THR A 21 8.18 -8.39 20.97
N PRO A 22 7.15 -7.90 20.24
CA PRO A 22 6.45 -8.71 19.23
C PRO A 22 7.31 -9.00 18.00
N ILE A 23 8.40 -8.24 17.79
CA ILE A 23 9.26 -8.37 16.59
C ILE A 23 10.49 -9.24 16.86
N GLU A 24 10.90 -9.96 15.83
CA GLU A 24 12.15 -10.73 15.73
C GLU A 24 12.93 -10.29 14.49
N PRO A 25 13.55 -9.09 14.51
CA PRO A 25 14.09 -8.45 13.33
C PRO A 25 15.10 -9.32 12.59
N LYS A 26 14.97 -9.37 11.26
CA LYS A 26 15.90 -10.08 10.39
C LYS A 26 16.92 -9.10 9.79
N ARG A 27 18.18 -9.56 9.67
CA ARG A 27 19.21 -8.81 8.97
C ARG A 27 18.90 -8.77 7.46
N TRP A 28 19.05 -7.61 6.84
CA TRP A 28 18.89 -7.45 5.41
C TRP A 28 19.84 -6.38 4.86
N ASP A 29 20.09 -6.43 3.54
CA ASP A 29 20.94 -5.47 2.86
C ASP A 29 20.08 -4.34 2.28
N SER A 30 19.96 -3.24 3.04
CA SER A 30 19.28 -2.06 2.54
C SER A 30 20.07 -1.45 1.39
N PRO A 31 19.49 -1.29 0.18
CA PRO A 31 20.17 -0.62 -0.91
C PRO A 31 20.44 0.83 -0.52
N LYS A 32 21.62 1.38 -0.93
CA LYS A 32 21.95 2.78 -0.66
C LYS A 32 20.86 3.68 -1.22
N ASN A 33 20.25 4.49 -0.35
CA ASN A 33 19.25 5.46 -0.77
C ASN A 33 19.85 6.48 -1.74
N ALA A 34 19.32 6.55 -2.95
CA ALA A 34 19.73 7.54 -3.93
C ALA A 34 19.07 8.91 -3.70
N GLY A 35 18.02 8.96 -2.89
CA GLY A 35 17.21 10.15 -2.67
C GLY A 35 16.38 10.54 -3.89
N TYR A 36 15.96 11.79 -3.89
CA TYR A 36 15.10 12.37 -4.93
C TYR A 36 15.94 12.94 -6.10
N ILE A 37 16.49 12.04 -6.94
CA ILE A 37 17.33 12.37 -8.11
C ILE A 37 16.79 11.69 -9.37
N GLY A 38 17.31 12.09 -10.53
CA GLY A 38 16.94 11.50 -11.84
C GLY A 38 15.45 11.64 -12.10
N ALA A 39 14.77 10.52 -12.39
CA ALA A 39 13.34 10.48 -12.64
C ALA A 39 12.49 10.88 -11.42
N PHE A 40 13.02 10.79 -10.21
CA PHE A 40 12.41 11.21 -8.97
C PHE A 40 12.86 12.60 -8.50
N ARG A 41 13.49 13.42 -9.36
CA ARG A 41 13.89 14.77 -9.00
C ARG A 41 12.71 15.53 -8.38
N GLN A 42 12.94 16.23 -7.26
CA GLN A 42 11.92 16.98 -6.54
C GLN A 42 11.20 17.98 -7.44
N ASN A 43 9.88 18.07 -7.24
CA ASN A 43 8.98 19.05 -7.84
C ASN A 43 7.84 19.37 -6.87
N SER A 44 6.96 20.29 -7.25
CA SER A 44 5.83 20.76 -6.44
C SER A 44 4.48 20.48 -7.12
N SER A 45 4.39 19.53 -8.02
CA SER A 45 3.16 19.28 -8.81
C SER A 45 1.96 18.91 -7.95
N LEU A 46 2.14 18.30 -6.78
CA LEU A 46 1.05 17.98 -5.86
C LEU A 46 0.66 19.15 -4.93
N GLU A 47 1.36 20.28 -4.95
CA GLU A 47 0.88 21.50 -4.27
C GLU A 47 -0.39 22.07 -4.94
N GLU A 48 -0.66 21.70 -6.20
CA GLU A 48 -1.86 22.10 -6.96
C GLU A 48 -3.08 21.20 -6.69
N LEU A 49 -3.00 20.25 -5.75
CA LEU A 49 -4.14 19.40 -5.39
C LEU A 49 -5.33 20.25 -4.93
N THR A 50 -6.47 19.96 -5.50
CA THR A 50 -7.78 20.36 -4.97
C THR A 50 -8.34 19.22 -4.12
N PHE A 51 -9.25 19.50 -3.21
CA PHE A 51 -9.71 18.53 -2.23
C PHE A 51 -11.23 18.36 -2.26
N LEU A 52 -11.65 17.11 -2.12
CA LEU A 52 -13.04 16.73 -1.98
C LEU A 52 -13.29 16.30 -0.53
N ASP A 53 -14.37 16.81 0.08
CA ASP A 53 -14.83 16.40 1.40
C ASP A 53 -15.29 14.93 1.33
N ILE A 54 -14.81 14.11 2.25
CA ILE A 54 -15.14 12.69 2.36
C ILE A 54 -16.12 12.39 3.49
N SER A 55 -17.06 13.31 3.72
CA SER A 55 -18.19 13.11 4.62
C SER A 55 -17.79 12.81 6.07
N GLY A 56 -16.70 13.44 6.56
CA GLY A 56 -16.23 13.30 7.93
C GLY A 56 -15.65 11.91 8.23
N THR A 57 -15.04 11.26 7.23
CA THR A 57 -14.22 10.06 7.37
C THR A 57 -12.74 10.41 7.20
N HIS A 58 -11.85 9.43 7.36
CA HIS A 58 -10.39 9.60 7.19
C HIS A 58 -9.80 8.45 6.37
N GLY A 59 -8.62 8.68 5.82
CA GLY A 59 -7.84 7.65 5.15
C GLY A 59 -8.54 7.05 3.94
N PRO A 60 -8.82 7.86 2.88
CA PRO A 60 -9.33 7.33 1.61
C PRO A 60 -8.20 6.57 0.91
N GLU A 61 -8.00 5.31 1.28
CA GLU A 61 -6.79 4.56 0.93
C GLU A 61 -6.86 3.86 -0.42
N GLY A 62 -7.89 3.04 -0.67
CA GLY A 62 -8.10 2.37 -1.95
C GLY A 62 -9.06 3.13 -2.83
N LEU A 63 -8.79 3.16 -4.14
CA LEU A 63 -9.65 3.82 -5.14
C LEU A 63 -9.97 2.86 -6.29
N ALA A 64 -11.23 2.82 -6.71
CA ALA A 64 -11.65 2.09 -7.90
C ALA A 64 -12.69 2.85 -8.71
N LEU A 65 -12.62 2.72 -10.04
CA LEU A 65 -13.63 3.21 -10.96
C LEU A 65 -14.71 2.13 -11.17
N GLY A 66 -15.94 2.44 -10.82
CA GLY A 66 -17.10 1.58 -11.09
C GLY A 66 -17.52 1.58 -12.54
N ASN A 67 -18.15 0.50 -12.97
CA ASN A 67 -18.76 0.39 -14.32
C ASN A 67 -19.91 1.41 -14.53
N ASP A 68 -20.45 1.96 -13.46
CA ASP A 68 -21.43 3.04 -13.42
C ASP A 68 -20.84 4.45 -13.58
N GLY A 69 -19.51 4.55 -13.64
CA GLY A 69 -18.76 5.80 -13.72
C GLY A 69 -18.61 6.53 -12.39
N MET A 70 -18.99 5.90 -11.28
CA MET A 70 -18.69 6.38 -9.92
C MET A 70 -17.28 6.00 -9.52
N ILE A 71 -16.66 6.76 -8.63
CA ILE A 71 -15.40 6.42 -8.00
C ILE A 71 -15.70 5.96 -6.58
N TYR A 72 -15.21 4.77 -6.25
CA TYR A 72 -15.32 4.19 -4.92
C TYR A 72 -14.00 4.38 -4.17
N ALA A 73 -14.11 4.74 -2.89
CA ALA A 73 -12.95 4.87 -1.99
C ALA A 73 -13.21 4.13 -0.68
N SER A 74 -12.18 3.50 -0.12
CA SER A 74 -12.24 2.94 1.23
C SER A 74 -11.96 4.03 2.28
N SER A 75 -12.40 3.83 3.53
CA SER A 75 -12.05 4.72 4.64
C SER A 75 -11.60 3.96 5.88
N ASN A 76 -10.90 4.67 6.75
CA ASN A 76 -10.36 4.11 8.00
C ASN A 76 -11.45 3.60 8.94
N GLU A 77 -12.64 4.20 8.92
CA GLU A 77 -13.79 3.86 9.76
C GLU A 77 -14.60 2.67 9.22
N GLY A 78 -14.14 2.03 8.15
CA GLY A 78 -14.80 0.87 7.56
C GLY A 78 -15.85 1.20 6.50
N TRP A 79 -15.92 2.45 6.04
CA TRP A 79 -16.84 2.83 4.98
C TRP A 79 -16.22 2.60 3.59
N ILE A 80 -17.07 2.19 2.67
CA ILE A 80 -16.90 2.43 1.25
C ILE A 80 -17.63 3.74 0.92
N LEU A 81 -16.88 4.69 0.37
CA LEU A 81 -17.38 5.98 -0.09
C LEU A 81 -17.68 5.89 -1.58
N GLN A 82 -18.67 6.62 -2.06
CA GLN A 82 -19.02 6.72 -3.47
C GLN A 82 -18.97 8.17 -3.91
N HIS A 83 -18.11 8.48 -4.84
CA HIS A 83 -17.97 9.81 -5.45
C HIS A 83 -18.61 9.83 -6.82
N ASN A 84 -19.46 10.83 -7.05
CA ASN A 84 -20.00 11.11 -8.37
C ASN A 84 -19.17 12.23 -9.06
N PRO A 85 -18.31 11.91 -10.04
CA PRO A 85 -17.46 12.91 -10.69
C PRO A 85 -18.25 14.00 -11.46
N ARG A 86 -19.52 13.74 -11.80
CA ARG A 86 -20.37 14.70 -12.53
C ARG A 86 -20.99 15.74 -11.61
N THR A 87 -21.36 15.38 -10.40
CA THR A 87 -22.02 16.25 -9.41
C THR A 87 -21.06 16.79 -8.35
N GLY A 88 -19.92 16.12 -8.15
CA GLY A 88 -18.88 16.51 -7.20
C GLY A 88 -19.09 16.00 -5.78
N GLY A 89 -20.23 15.36 -5.44
CA GLY A 89 -20.50 14.84 -4.10
C GLY A 89 -19.78 13.53 -3.79
N ILE A 90 -19.50 13.30 -2.51
CA ILE A 90 -19.05 12.01 -1.97
C ILE A 90 -20.00 11.60 -0.84
N ASP A 91 -20.54 10.39 -0.94
CA ASP A 91 -21.46 9.83 0.04
C ASP A 91 -20.87 8.57 0.70
N ARG A 92 -21.30 8.30 1.94
CA ARG A 92 -21.03 7.01 2.59
C ARG A 92 -21.98 5.98 1.98
N TRP A 93 -21.45 5.10 1.14
CA TRP A 93 -22.26 4.13 0.40
C TRP A 93 -22.59 2.89 1.23
N LEU A 94 -21.58 2.29 1.89
CA LEU A 94 -21.71 1.06 2.68
C LEU A 94 -20.61 0.97 3.73
N THR A 95 -20.89 0.35 4.89
CA THR A 95 -19.83 -0.08 5.82
C THR A 95 -19.58 -1.58 5.69
N THR A 96 -18.30 -1.98 5.63
CA THR A 96 -17.90 -3.40 5.63
C THR A 96 -17.99 -4.01 7.03
N GLY A 97 -17.94 -3.17 8.07
CA GLY A 97 -17.79 -3.61 9.45
C GLY A 97 -16.35 -4.02 9.80
N GLY A 98 -15.40 -3.88 8.87
CA GLY A 98 -13.97 -4.14 9.05
C GLY A 98 -13.12 -2.92 8.75
N ARG A 99 -11.98 -3.13 8.08
CA ARG A 99 -11.08 -2.09 7.59
C ARG A 99 -10.80 -2.32 6.09
N PRO A 100 -11.65 -1.79 5.20
CA PRO A 100 -11.43 -1.89 3.76
C PRO A 100 -10.20 -1.07 3.36
N LEU A 101 -9.39 -1.62 2.48
CA LEU A 101 -8.19 -1.01 1.90
C LEU A 101 -8.33 -0.98 0.36
N GLY A 102 -7.65 -1.85 -0.36
CA GLY A 102 -7.75 -1.92 -1.81
C GLY A 102 -9.14 -2.31 -2.32
N ILE A 103 -9.52 -1.73 -3.45
CA ILE A 103 -10.82 -1.98 -4.11
C ILE A 103 -10.57 -2.22 -5.60
N ALA A 104 -11.25 -3.23 -6.15
CA ALA A 104 -11.38 -3.44 -7.59
C ALA A 104 -12.86 -3.63 -7.96
N VAL A 105 -13.18 -3.58 -9.24
CA VAL A 105 -14.55 -3.76 -9.75
C VAL A 105 -14.56 -4.87 -10.77
N ASP A 106 -15.43 -5.86 -10.60
CA ASP A 106 -15.58 -6.96 -11.55
C ASP A 106 -16.55 -6.61 -12.71
N GLN A 107 -16.70 -7.54 -13.66
CA GLN A 107 -17.54 -7.35 -14.83
C GLN A 107 -19.05 -7.27 -14.47
N GLU A 108 -19.45 -7.87 -13.38
CA GLU A 108 -20.81 -7.85 -12.83
C GLU A 108 -21.08 -6.63 -11.97
N SER A 109 -20.12 -5.69 -11.89
CA SER A 109 -20.17 -4.48 -11.07
C SER A 109 -20.16 -4.73 -9.56
N ASN A 110 -19.67 -5.90 -9.13
CA ASN A 110 -19.38 -6.09 -7.72
C ASN A 110 -18.08 -5.37 -7.34
N LEU A 111 -18.04 -4.76 -6.17
CA LEU A 111 -16.79 -4.28 -5.60
C LEU A 111 -16.07 -5.46 -4.92
N LEU A 112 -14.87 -5.72 -5.36
CA LEU A 112 -13.94 -6.63 -4.69
C LEU A 112 -13.12 -5.80 -3.72
N VAL A 113 -13.13 -6.17 -2.45
CA VAL A 113 -12.50 -5.37 -1.39
C VAL A 113 -11.52 -6.25 -0.61
N ALA A 114 -10.27 -5.82 -0.54
CA ALA A 114 -9.32 -6.34 0.42
C ALA A 114 -9.59 -5.66 1.77
N ASP A 115 -10.19 -6.39 2.71
CA ASP A 115 -10.49 -5.87 4.05
C ASP A 115 -9.48 -6.46 5.05
N ALA A 116 -8.70 -5.60 5.69
CA ALA A 116 -7.61 -6.03 6.56
C ALA A 116 -8.05 -6.84 7.78
N PHE A 117 -9.35 -6.79 8.15
CA PHE A 117 -9.90 -7.54 9.28
C PHE A 117 -10.71 -8.75 8.82
N LEU A 118 -11.36 -8.67 7.68
CA LEU A 118 -12.33 -9.67 7.21
C LEU A 118 -11.82 -10.56 6.09
N GLY A 119 -10.73 -10.16 5.40
CA GLY A 119 -10.18 -10.86 4.25
C GLY A 119 -10.68 -10.30 2.90
N LEU A 120 -10.84 -11.15 1.90
CA LEU A 120 -11.34 -10.76 0.59
C LEU A 120 -12.87 -10.77 0.58
N LEU A 121 -13.48 -9.65 0.23
CA LEU A 121 -14.93 -9.46 0.16
C LEU A 121 -15.37 -9.23 -1.29
N SER A 122 -16.61 -9.59 -1.59
CA SER A 122 -17.36 -9.14 -2.77
C SER A 122 -18.61 -8.41 -2.28
N ILE A 123 -18.83 -7.20 -2.79
CA ILE A 123 -19.99 -6.36 -2.46
C ILE A 123 -20.76 -6.12 -3.74
N SER A 124 -21.97 -6.66 -3.82
CA SER A 124 -22.83 -6.50 -4.98
C SER A 124 -23.44 -5.10 -5.09
N PRO A 125 -23.95 -4.69 -6.28
CA PRO A 125 -24.58 -3.38 -6.45
C PRO A 125 -25.77 -3.12 -5.51
N ASN A 126 -26.43 -4.19 -5.04
CA ASN A 126 -27.50 -4.09 -4.04
C ASN A 126 -27.00 -4.10 -2.59
N GLN A 127 -25.68 -3.84 -2.40
CA GLN A 127 -25.03 -3.73 -1.10
C GLN A 127 -24.99 -5.03 -0.26
N THR A 128 -25.05 -6.19 -0.91
CA THR A 128 -24.87 -7.47 -0.21
C THR A 128 -23.38 -7.82 -0.12
N ILE A 129 -22.88 -7.99 1.10
CA ILE A 129 -21.49 -8.39 1.37
C ILE A 129 -21.38 -9.91 1.40
N THR A 130 -20.41 -10.44 0.67
CA THR A 130 -20.03 -11.86 0.70
C THR A 130 -18.53 -11.98 0.99
N ILE A 131 -18.15 -12.74 2.01
CA ILE A 131 -16.76 -13.07 2.27
C ILE A 131 -16.35 -14.16 1.28
N LEU A 132 -15.43 -13.83 0.36
CA LEU A 132 -14.90 -14.78 -0.62
C LEU A 132 -13.79 -15.65 -0.02
N ALA A 133 -12.89 -15.01 0.74
CA ALA A 133 -11.75 -15.69 1.37
C ALA A 133 -11.29 -14.97 2.64
N ASN A 134 -11.19 -15.70 3.74
CA ASN A 134 -10.55 -15.25 4.99
C ASN A 134 -9.50 -16.24 5.50
N ARG A 135 -9.24 -17.32 4.74
CA ARG A 135 -8.24 -18.34 5.02
C ARG A 135 -7.63 -18.87 3.73
N VAL A 136 -6.39 -19.34 3.81
CA VAL A 136 -5.71 -20.10 2.77
C VAL A 136 -4.93 -21.25 3.41
N ASN A 137 -5.08 -22.50 2.89
CA ASN A 137 -4.44 -23.68 3.43
C ASN A 137 -4.66 -23.86 4.96
N GLY A 138 -5.85 -23.53 5.46
CA GLY A 138 -6.18 -23.58 6.88
C GLY A 138 -5.66 -22.40 7.73
N SER A 139 -4.72 -21.58 7.23
CA SER A 139 -4.19 -20.38 7.91
C SER A 139 -5.06 -19.16 7.65
N PRO A 140 -5.30 -18.28 8.64
CA PRO A 140 -6.05 -17.05 8.45
C PRO A 140 -5.32 -16.08 7.51
N ILE A 141 -6.10 -15.29 6.77
CA ILE A 141 -5.66 -14.06 6.12
C ILE A 141 -5.80 -12.97 7.16
N LYS A 142 -4.70 -12.34 7.55
CA LYS A 142 -4.64 -11.44 8.70
C LYS A 142 -4.56 -9.97 8.33
N TYR A 143 -4.19 -9.69 7.08
CA TYR A 143 -3.98 -8.33 6.61
C TYR A 143 -4.16 -8.25 5.09
N ALA A 144 -5.38 -8.56 4.60
CA ALA A 144 -5.69 -8.33 3.20
C ALA A 144 -5.56 -6.83 2.91
N ASN A 145 -4.72 -6.47 1.91
CA ASN A 145 -4.32 -5.08 1.70
C ASN A 145 -4.80 -4.53 0.36
N ASP A 146 -4.39 -5.11 -0.76
CA ASP A 146 -4.81 -4.63 -2.07
C ASP A 146 -5.33 -5.77 -2.94
N VAL A 147 -6.14 -5.43 -3.97
CA VAL A 147 -6.83 -6.41 -4.81
C VAL A 147 -6.97 -5.92 -6.24
N ASP A 148 -6.79 -6.82 -7.20
CA ASP A 148 -7.16 -6.59 -8.59
C ASP A 148 -7.67 -7.90 -9.24
N ILE A 149 -8.37 -7.78 -10.38
CA ILE A 149 -8.99 -8.90 -11.08
C ILE A 149 -8.42 -9.05 -12.48
N ALA A 150 -8.12 -10.28 -12.85
CA ALA A 150 -7.68 -10.63 -14.19
C ALA A 150 -8.87 -10.85 -15.15
N PRO A 151 -8.67 -10.72 -16.48
CA PRO A 151 -9.71 -10.95 -17.48
C PRO A 151 -10.30 -12.39 -17.44
N ASP A 152 -9.58 -13.36 -16.91
CA ASP A 152 -10.07 -14.74 -16.73
C ASP A 152 -10.96 -14.93 -15.48
N GLY A 153 -11.17 -13.85 -14.73
CA GLY A 153 -11.98 -13.79 -13.51
C GLY A 153 -11.26 -14.21 -12.24
N LYS A 154 -9.97 -14.52 -12.29
CA LYS A 154 -9.18 -14.74 -11.07
C LYS A 154 -8.89 -13.43 -10.35
N ILE A 155 -9.05 -13.46 -9.04
CA ILE A 155 -8.82 -12.30 -8.18
C ILE A 155 -7.48 -12.49 -7.51
N TYR A 156 -6.59 -11.50 -7.69
CA TYR A 156 -5.27 -11.44 -7.08
C TYR A 156 -5.30 -10.41 -5.94
N PHE A 157 -4.82 -10.79 -4.79
CA PHE A 157 -4.80 -9.87 -3.64
C PHE A 157 -3.61 -10.13 -2.73
N SER A 158 -3.18 -9.12 -2.04
CA SER A 158 -2.10 -9.22 -1.07
C SER A 158 -2.64 -9.52 0.33
N ASP A 159 -1.87 -10.30 1.10
CA ASP A 159 -1.94 -10.43 2.55
C ASP A 159 -0.61 -9.90 3.08
N ALA A 160 -0.62 -8.66 3.55
CA ALA A 160 0.59 -7.88 3.80
C ALA A 160 1.48 -8.50 4.87
N SER A 161 0.87 -9.15 5.87
CA SER A 161 1.60 -9.84 6.93
C SER A 161 0.80 -11.00 7.52
N THR A 162 1.38 -12.20 7.49
CA THR A 162 0.85 -13.39 8.16
C THR A 162 1.15 -13.39 9.67
N LYS A 163 2.13 -12.60 10.11
CA LYS A 163 2.53 -12.47 11.53
C LYS A 163 1.81 -11.32 12.20
N PHE A 164 1.86 -10.12 11.64
CA PHE A 164 1.31 -8.91 12.23
C PHE A 164 -0.06 -8.59 11.63
N GLY A 165 -1.09 -9.28 12.15
CA GLY A 165 -2.47 -9.07 11.73
C GLY A 165 -2.96 -7.68 12.13
N ALA A 166 -3.61 -6.96 11.21
CA ALA A 166 -4.06 -5.60 11.44
C ALA A 166 -5.03 -5.51 12.64
N LEU A 167 -5.97 -6.45 12.76
CA LEU A 167 -6.91 -6.49 13.90
C LEU A 167 -6.21 -6.84 15.21
N GLU A 168 -5.21 -7.73 15.15
CA GLU A 168 -4.51 -8.23 16.35
C GLU A 168 -3.58 -7.17 16.97
N PHE A 169 -3.01 -6.29 16.13
CA PHE A 169 -1.98 -5.31 16.53
C PHE A 169 -2.48 -3.86 16.56
N GLY A 170 -3.79 -3.64 16.65
CA GLY A 170 -4.36 -2.33 16.93
C GLY A 170 -4.65 -1.45 15.72
N GLY A 171 -4.51 -1.98 14.51
CA GLY A 171 -4.80 -1.29 13.26
C GLY A 171 -3.79 -1.60 12.15
N THR A 172 -4.11 -1.14 10.96
CA THR A 172 -3.27 -1.34 9.79
C THR A 172 -1.92 -0.64 9.92
N TYR A 173 -1.92 0.60 10.41
CA TYR A 173 -0.70 1.38 10.58
C TYR A 173 0.24 0.77 11.63
N GLU A 174 -0.26 0.40 12.81
CA GLU A 174 0.52 -0.21 13.88
C GLU A 174 1.13 -1.54 13.47
N ALA A 175 0.35 -2.38 12.79
CA ALA A 175 0.82 -3.67 12.29
C ALA A 175 1.89 -3.52 11.20
N SER A 176 1.73 -2.54 10.28
CA SER A 176 2.71 -2.26 9.24
C SER A 176 4.06 -1.82 9.79
N LEU A 177 4.06 -0.98 10.83
CA LEU A 177 5.30 -0.54 11.49
C LEU A 177 6.07 -1.73 12.09
N LEU A 178 5.36 -2.72 12.66
CA LEU A 178 5.99 -3.93 13.21
C LEU A 178 6.60 -4.80 12.12
N ASP A 179 5.88 -5.03 11.01
CA ASP A 179 6.36 -5.85 9.90
C ASP A 179 7.58 -5.23 9.22
N ILE A 180 7.52 -3.91 8.91
CA ILE A 180 8.64 -3.17 8.33
C ILE A 180 9.85 -3.16 9.27
N MET A 181 9.63 -3.00 10.59
CA MET A 181 10.70 -3.01 11.58
C MET A 181 11.32 -4.41 11.72
N GLU A 182 10.55 -5.47 11.58
CA GLU A 182 11.05 -6.84 11.60
C GLU A 182 11.76 -7.24 10.32
N HIS A 183 11.20 -6.89 9.17
CA HIS A 183 11.67 -7.28 7.83
C HIS A 183 11.78 -8.81 7.70
N GLY A 184 10.71 -9.52 8.13
CA GLY A 184 10.69 -10.97 8.30
C GLY A 184 10.19 -11.78 7.09
N GLY A 185 9.73 -11.11 6.02
CA GLY A 185 9.19 -11.79 4.83
C GLY A 185 7.83 -12.44 5.10
N HIS A 186 6.93 -11.75 5.80
CA HIS A 186 5.62 -12.30 6.18
C HIS A 186 4.50 -12.03 5.16
N GLY A 187 4.77 -11.24 4.14
CA GLY A 187 3.81 -10.90 3.09
C GLY A 187 3.66 -12.00 2.03
N ARG A 188 2.48 -12.09 1.44
CA ARG A 188 2.19 -13.03 0.37
C ARG A 188 1.16 -12.48 -0.61
N ILE A 189 1.18 -13.01 -1.85
CA ILE A 189 0.15 -12.77 -2.86
C ILE A 189 -0.71 -14.02 -2.98
N LEU A 190 -2.00 -13.82 -2.92
CA LEU A 190 -3.03 -14.85 -2.97
C LEU A 190 -3.83 -14.74 -4.27
N VAL A 191 -4.34 -15.87 -4.72
CA VAL A 191 -5.23 -15.97 -5.88
C VAL A 191 -6.52 -16.67 -5.46
N TYR A 192 -7.64 -15.98 -5.62
CA TYR A 192 -8.96 -16.57 -5.47
C TYR A 192 -9.54 -16.94 -6.84
N ASP A 193 -9.83 -18.20 -7.03
CA ASP A 193 -10.51 -18.72 -8.21
C ASP A 193 -12.01 -18.75 -7.94
N GLN A 194 -12.77 -17.89 -8.63
CA GLN A 194 -14.21 -17.75 -8.45
C GLN A 194 -14.99 -19.02 -8.86
N LYS A 195 -14.46 -19.78 -9.84
CA LYS A 195 -15.11 -21.03 -10.32
C LYS A 195 -14.89 -22.17 -9.34
N ALA A 196 -13.67 -22.32 -8.84
CA ALA A 196 -13.31 -23.34 -7.87
C ALA A 196 -13.70 -22.95 -6.43
N LYS A 197 -14.03 -21.67 -6.17
CA LYS A 197 -14.25 -21.07 -4.84
C LYS A 197 -13.13 -21.40 -3.87
N SER A 198 -11.88 -21.28 -4.33
CA SER A 198 -10.69 -21.65 -3.57
C SER A 198 -9.60 -20.61 -3.68
N THR A 199 -8.83 -20.47 -2.59
CA THR A 199 -7.70 -19.55 -2.50
C THR A 199 -6.41 -20.35 -2.50
N THR A 200 -5.42 -19.88 -3.26
CA THR A 200 -4.06 -20.45 -3.30
C THR A 200 -3.02 -19.36 -3.10
N ILE A 201 -1.82 -19.74 -2.63
CA ILE A 201 -0.67 -18.83 -2.53
C ILE A 201 0.04 -18.83 -3.88
N LEU A 202 0.24 -17.64 -4.44
CA LEU A 202 0.99 -17.43 -5.68
C LEU A 202 2.46 -17.12 -5.38
N ILE A 203 2.70 -16.22 -4.42
CA ILE A 203 4.02 -15.78 -3.98
C ILE A 203 3.97 -15.63 -2.47
N ASP A 204 5.02 -15.99 -1.78
CA ASP A 204 5.25 -15.80 -0.35
C ASP A 204 6.60 -15.14 -0.07
N GLU A 205 6.92 -14.98 1.21
CA GLU A 205 8.18 -14.43 1.69
C GLU A 205 8.45 -12.99 1.21
N LEU A 206 7.39 -12.17 1.07
CA LEU A 206 7.51 -10.75 0.74
C LEU A 206 7.58 -9.90 2.01
N ASN A 207 8.36 -8.82 1.97
CA ASN A 207 8.44 -7.86 3.07
C ASN A 207 7.36 -6.80 2.93
N PHE A 208 6.23 -7.04 3.54
CA PHE A 208 5.01 -6.25 3.47
C PHE A 208 4.48 -6.17 2.03
N ALA A 209 3.80 -7.24 1.59
CA ALA A 209 3.14 -7.29 0.29
C ALA A 209 1.96 -6.31 0.26
N ASN A 210 2.03 -5.29 -0.58
CA ASN A 210 1.07 -4.21 -0.64
C ASN A 210 0.36 -4.19 -2.00
N GLY A 211 0.47 -3.13 -2.77
CA GLY A 211 -0.22 -2.91 -4.03
C GLY A 211 -0.12 -4.07 -5.03
N VAL A 212 -1.24 -4.39 -5.67
CA VAL A 212 -1.36 -5.43 -6.71
C VAL A 212 -2.10 -4.88 -7.92
N ALA A 213 -1.48 -4.93 -9.10
CA ALA A 213 -2.15 -4.55 -10.35
C ALA A 213 -1.96 -5.63 -11.42
N VAL A 214 -3.07 -6.11 -11.98
CA VAL A 214 -3.07 -7.07 -13.08
C VAL A 214 -3.01 -6.31 -14.41
N GLU A 215 -2.19 -6.74 -15.33
CA GLU A 215 -2.13 -6.16 -16.68
C GLU A 215 -3.42 -6.49 -17.46
N ASP A 216 -3.87 -5.57 -18.32
CA ASP A 216 -5.18 -5.59 -19.00
C ASP A 216 -5.50 -6.90 -19.73
N ARG A 217 -4.48 -7.61 -20.23
CA ARG A 217 -4.63 -8.93 -20.91
C ARG A 217 -4.34 -10.10 -19.97
N GLY A 218 -4.04 -9.83 -18.70
CA GLY A 218 -3.68 -10.84 -17.71
C GLY A 218 -2.33 -11.51 -17.92
N ARG A 219 -1.39 -10.87 -18.66
CA ARG A 219 -0.06 -11.43 -18.94
C ARG A 219 0.82 -11.50 -17.69
N PHE A 220 0.71 -10.52 -16.81
CA PHE A 220 1.49 -10.39 -15.58
C PHE A 220 0.73 -9.61 -14.50
N ILE A 221 1.25 -9.67 -13.31
CA ILE A 221 0.88 -8.76 -12.21
C ILE A 221 2.09 -7.96 -11.77
N LEU A 222 1.85 -6.73 -11.32
CA LEU A 222 2.78 -5.89 -10.59
C LEU A 222 2.47 -5.97 -9.11
N ILE A 223 3.49 -5.95 -8.28
CA ILE A 223 3.39 -6.09 -6.83
C ILE A 223 4.30 -5.06 -6.17
N ALA A 224 3.74 -4.23 -5.30
CA ALA A 224 4.53 -3.37 -4.42
C ALA A 224 5.02 -4.17 -3.22
N GLU A 225 6.32 -4.23 -3.02
CA GLU A 225 6.95 -4.77 -1.83
C GLU A 225 7.52 -3.62 -1.01
N THR A 226 6.68 -3.14 -0.08
CA THR A 226 6.89 -1.90 0.68
C THR A 226 8.20 -1.91 1.45
N GLY A 227 8.43 -2.96 2.24
CA GLY A 227 9.62 -3.08 3.08
C GLY A 227 10.93 -3.23 2.29
N SER A 228 10.86 -3.58 1.00
CA SER A 228 12.04 -3.76 0.12
C SER A 228 12.22 -2.64 -0.89
N TYR A 229 11.40 -1.57 -0.86
CA TYR A 229 11.48 -0.40 -1.75
C TYR A 229 11.50 -0.76 -3.24
N ARG A 230 10.61 -1.68 -3.67
CA ARG A 230 10.64 -2.19 -5.04
C ARG A 230 9.26 -2.57 -5.57
N ILE A 231 9.16 -2.62 -6.91
CA ILE A 231 8.04 -3.20 -7.62
C ILE A 231 8.51 -4.49 -8.28
N ILE A 232 7.77 -5.58 -8.04
CA ILE A 232 8.01 -6.88 -8.65
C ILE A 232 7.02 -7.06 -9.79
N LYS A 233 7.47 -7.69 -10.87
CA LYS A 233 6.64 -8.17 -11.96
C LYS A 233 6.64 -9.70 -11.95
N HIS A 234 5.46 -10.29 -11.89
CA HIS A 234 5.27 -11.74 -11.93
C HIS A 234 4.44 -12.12 -13.15
N TRP A 235 4.96 -13.01 -13.98
CA TRP A 235 4.33 -13.41 -15.21
C TRP A 235 3.29 -14.50 -14.97
N LEU A 236 2.07 -14.30 -15.46
CA LEU A 236 0.94 -15.22 -15.33
C LEU A 236 0.74 -16.10 -16.57
N GLN A 237 1.24 -15.65 -17.73
CA GLN A 237 1.03 -16.31 -19.02
C GLN A 237 2.29 -16.28 -19.89
N GLY A 238 2.25 -17.04 -21.00
CA GLY A 238 3.34 -17.14 -22.00
C GLY A 238 4.54 -17.95 -21.50
N ASP A 239 5.64 -17.85 -22.24
CA ASP A 239 6.89 -18.60 -21.97
C ASP A 239 7.57 -18.24 -20.64
N ARG A 240 7.21 -17.08 -20.10
CA ARG A 240 7.72 -16.59 -18.81
C ARG A 240 6.81 -16.90 -17.62
N LYS A 241 5.71 -17.64 -17.83
CA LYS A 241 4.76 -17.96 -16.75
C LYS A 241 5.47 -18.53 -15.52
N GLY A 242 5.13 -17.97 -14.35
CA GLY A 242 5.71 -18.33 -13.06
C GLY A 242 7.05 -17.65 -12.76
N GLN A 243 7.69 -16.95 -13.73
CA GLN A 243 8.89 -16.18 -13.48
C GLN A 243 8.55 -14.84 -12.84
N ARG A 244 9.45 -14.37 -11.99
CA ARG A 244 9.37 -13.02 -11.39
C ARG A 244 10.66 -12.27 -11.61
N GLU A 245 10.54 -10.96 -11.74
CA GLU A 245 11.67 -10.04 -11.86
C GLU A 245 11.42 -8.78 -11.03
N ILE A 246 12.47 -8.13 -10.59
CA ILE A 246 12.37 -6.81 -9.98
C ILE A 246 12.25 -5.81 -11.12
N LEU A 247 11.06 -5.21 -11.28
CA LEU A 247 10.79 -4.25 -12.34
C LEU A 247 11.35 -2.87 -12.02
N VAL A 248 11.11 -2.38 -10.80
CA VAL A 248 11.68 -1.13 -10.28
C VAL A 248 12.29 -1.40 -8.93
N LYS A 249 13.49 -0.91 -8.69
CA LYS A 249 14.24 -1.12 -7.45
C LYS A 249 14.68 0.21 -6.83
N ASN A 250 14.99 0.15 -5.55
CA ASN A 250 15.58 1.27 -4.81
C ASN A 250 14.75 2.56 -4.90
N LEU A 251 13.44 2.43 -4.74
CA LEU A 251 12.53 3.56 -4.69
C LEU A 251 12.91 4.52 -3.56
N PRO A 252 12.66 5.85 -3.70
CA PRO A 252 13.01 6.84 -2.68
C PRO A 252 12.09 6.83 -1.45
N GLY A 253 11.06 6.00 -1.45
CA GLY A 253 10.08 5.84 -0.37
C GLY A 253 9.49 4.45 -0.34
N PHE A 254 8.50 4.28 0.52
CA PHE A 254 7.77 3.03 0.74
C PHE A 254 6.63 2.92 -0.28
N PRO A 255 6.72 2.04 -1.32
CA PRO A 255 5.65 1.86 -2.28
C PRO A 255 4.43 1.25 -1.59
N ASP A 256 3.26 1.76 -1.95
CA ASP A 256 1.97 1.35 -1.40
C ASP A 256 1.10 0.73 -2.49
N ASN A 257 -0.09 1.25 -2.79
CA ASN A 257 -0.99 0.70 -3.80
C ASN A 257 -0.45 0.90 -5.23
N ILE A 258 -0.84 0.01 -6.14
CA ILE A 258 -0.59 0.13 -7.58
C ILE A 258 -1.94 0.13 -8.31
N VAL A 259 -2.23 1.21 -9.02
CA VAL A 259 -3.51 1.37 -9.74
C VAL A 259 -3.25 1.51 -11.23
N ARG A 260 -3.96 0.73 -12.05
CA ARG A 260 -3.90 0.89 -13.50
C ARG A 260 -4.42 2.26 -13.93
N GLY A 261 -3.61 2.96 -14.72
CA GLY A 261 -3.97 4.22 -15.35
C GLY A 261 -4.23 4.03 -16.85
N GLN A 262 -4.35 5.13 -17.55
CA GLN A 262 -4.55 5.14 -19.01
C GLN A 262 -3.23 4.87 -19.75
N ASN A 263 -3.33 4.44 -21.03
CA ASN A 263 -2.20 4.24 -21.95
C ASN A 263 -1.11 3.29 -21.43
N GLY A 264 -1.49 2.25 -20.65
CA GLY A 264 -0.59 1.21 -20.15
C GLY A 264 0.33 1.66 -19.02
N ARG A 265 0.03 2.77 -18.36
CA ARG A 265 0.75 3.20 -17.15
C ARG A 265 0.11 2.65 -15.87
N TYR A 266 0.90 2.61 -14.80
CA TYR A 266 0.50 2.20 -13.46
C TYR A 266 0.92 3.28 -12.47
N TRP A 267 -0.04 3.81 -11.73
CA TRP A 267 0.20 4.78 -10.67
C TRP A 267 0.56 4.09 -9.37
N VAL A 268 1.59 4.58 -8.71
CA VAL A 268 2.10 4.03 -7.45
C VAL A 268 2.24 5.16 -6.43
N GLY A 269 1.64 4.99 -5.27
CA GLY A 269 1.86 5.89 -4.13
C GLY A 269 3.14 5.54 -3.38
N LEU A 270 3.81 6.54 -2.83
CA LEU A 270 4.83 6.37 -1.81
C LEU A 270 4.32 6.97 -0.50
N VAL A 271 3.95 6.10 0.44
CA VAL A 271 3.31 6.52 1.70
C VAL A 271 4.21 7.42 2.55
N ALA A 272 5.52 7.26 2.44
CA ALA A 272 6.52 8.09 3.08
C ALA A 272 7.88 7.96 2.35
N PRO A 273 8.80 8.93 2.53
CA PRO A 273 10.21 8.76 2.19
C PRO A 273 10.85 7.62 2.98
N ARG A 274 11.94 7.07 2.46
CA ARG A 274 12.72 6.05 3.18
C ARG A 274 13.23 6.57 4.52
N SER A 275 13.15 5.75 5.53
CA SER A 275 13.68 6.08 6.86
C SER A 275 15.18 5.80 6.94
N PHE A 276 15.97 6.85 7.14
CA PHE A 276 17.41 6.70 7.39
C PHE A 276 17.71 5.75 8.55
N ILE A 277 16.90 5.77 9.60
CA ILE A 277 17.09 4.91 10.78
C ILE A 277 16.88 3.45 10.43
N ILE A 278 15.80 3.10 9.71
CA ILE A 278 15.51 1.73 9.30
C ILE A 278 16.63 1.21 8.40
N ASP A 279 17.07 2.03 7.43
CA ASP A 279 18.15 1.65 6.50
C ASP A 279 19.49 1.45 7.22
N ALA A 280 19.89 2.38 8.10
CA ALA A 280 21.13 2.29 8.86
C ALA A 280 21.14 1.10 9.83
N LEU A 281 19.96 0.71 10.33
CA LEU A 281 19.82 -0.39 11.28
C LEU A 281 19.46 -1.73 10.62
N SER A 282 19.46 -1.80 9.29
CA SER A 282 19.16 -3.03 8.54
C SER A 282 20.07 -4.21 8.94
N GLN A 283 21.34 -3.93 9.24
CA GLN A 283 22.35 -4.92 9.67
C GLN A 283 22.36 -5.19 11.18
N PHE A 284 21.57 -4.44 11.96
CA PHE A 284 21.60 -4.50 13.44
C PHE A 284 20.23 -4.88 14.04
N PRO A 285 19.79 -6.15 13.90
CA PRO A 285 18.49 -6.61 14.40
C PRO A 285 18.24 -6.27 15.86
N TRP A 286 19.22 -6.50 16.74
CA TRP A 286 19.12 -6.25 18.17
C TRP A 286 18.86 -4.77 18.52
N VAL A 287 19.37 -3.83 17.73
CA VAL A 287 19.09 -2.40 17.93
C VAL A 287 17.64 -2.08 17.61
N ARG A 288 17.09 -2.69 16.55
CA ARG A 288 15.67 -2.52 16.18
C ARG A 288 14.74 -3.06 17.28
N GLU A 289 15.11 -4.14 17.95
CA GLU A 289 14.38 -4.61 19.13
C GLU A 289 14.41 -3.60 20.28
N ILE A 290 15.57 -2.99 20.56
CA ILE A 290 15.70 -1.95 21.59
C ILE A 290 14.80 -0.76 21.25
N ILE A 291 14.83 -0.30 20.00
CA ILE A 291 13.97 0.80 19.55
C ILE A 291 12.48 0.45 19.73
N GLN A 292 12.11 -0.80 19.43
CA GLN A 292 10.71 -1.23 19.60
C GLN A 292 10.26 -1.23 21.08
N ARG A 293 11.20 -1.40 22.02
CA ARG A 293 10.92 -1.30 23.46
C ARG A 293 10.84 0.15 23.98
N LEU A 294 11.28 1.13 23.20
CA LEU A 294 11.12 2.52 23.59
C LEU A 294 9.63 2.92 23.61
N PRO A 295 9.23 3.83 24.48
CA PRO A 295 7.94 4.50 24.39
C PRO A 295 7.72 5.07 22.99
N SER A 296 6.49 5.06 22.50
CA SER A 296 6.14 5.48 21.11
C SER A 296 6.66 6.88 20.75
N ILE A 297 6.67 7.80 21.71
CA ILE A 297 7.20 9.16 21.55
C ILE A 297 8.70 9.22 21.15
N PHE A 298 9.46 8.17 21.44
CA PHE A 298 10.90 8.08 21.10
C PHE A 298 11.17 7.17 19.90
N ARG A 299 10.12 6.61 19.29
CA ARG A 299 10.27 5.81 18.08
C ARG A 299 10.31 6.70 16.85
N PRO A 300 10.99 6.26 15.76
CA PRO A 300 10.96 6.98 14.50
C PRO A 300 9.52 7.19 14.02
N THR A 301 9.23 8.39 13.58
CA THR A 301 7.96 8.74 12.92
C THR A 301 8.19 8.84 11.42
N ILE A 302 7.13 8.68 10.64
CA ILE A 302 7.19 8.89 9.20
C ILE A 302 7.38 10.38 8.89
N GLU A 303 8.21 10.66 7.89
CA GLU A 303 8.40 12.01 7.37
C GLU A 303 7.22 12.41 6.50
N ARG A 304 6.78 13.67 6.61
CA ARG A 304 5.72 14.21 5.75
C ARG A 304 6.29 14.51 4.38
N TYR A 305 5.69 13.92 3.38
CA TYR A 305 6.02 14.11 1.98
C TYR A 305 4.90 13.53 1.13
N SER A 306 4.48 14.23 0.09
CA SER A 306 3.49 13.71 -0.83
C SER A 306 4.20 13.22 -2.09
N HIS A 307 3.99 11.99 -2.50
CA HIS A 307 4.59 11.47 -3.71
C HIS A 307 3.74 10.39 -4.36
N VAL A 308 3.36 10.60 -5.59
CA VAL A 308 2.81 9.58 -6.48
C VAL A 308 3.59 9.59 -7.79
N PHE A 309 3.86 8.42 -8.34
CA PHE A 309 4.54 8.29 -9.62
C PHE A 309 3.85 7.27 -10.51
N ALA A 310 4.11 7.34 -11.81
CA ALA A 310 3.62 6.35 -12.76
C ALA A 310 4.77 5.65 -13.45
N ILE A 311 4.58 4.35 -13.69
CA ILE A 311 5.49 3.50 -14.48
C ILE A 311 4.77 2.91 -15.68
N ASP A 312 5.53 2.57 -16.71
CA ASP A 312 5.06 1.73 -17.80
C ASP A 312 5.28 0.22 -17.50
N GLU A 313 4.87 -0.64 -18.44
CA GLU A 313 5.04 -2.10 -18.30
C GLU A 313 6.52 -2.55 -18.28
N PHE A 314 7.46 -1.69 -18.65
CA PHE A 314 8.91 -1.96 -18.65
C PHE A 314 9.61 -1.41 -17.40
N GLY A 315 8.90 -0.70 -16.53
CA GLY A 315 9.43 -0.11 -15.30
C GLY A 315 10.05 1.27 -15.49
N ASN A 316 9.88 1.90 -16.67
CA ASN A 316 10.30 3.29 -16.86
C ASN A 316 9.37 4.21 -16.07
N ILE A 317 9.94 5.17 -15.34
CA ILE A 317 9.18 6.20 -14.65
C ILE A 317 8.68 7.20 -15.70
N VAL A 318 7.38 7.22 -15.95
CA VAL A 318 6.74 8.09 -16.95
C VAL A 318 6.14 9.36 -16.37
N SER A 319 5.95 9.42 -15.05
CA SER A 319 5.52 10.60 -14.31
C SER A 319 6.00 10.51 -12.86
N SER A 320 6.28 11.66 -12.24
CA SER A 320 6.61 11.75 -10.81
C SER A 320 6.10 13.09 -10.29
N LEU A 321 5.06 13.03 -9.45
CA LEU A 321 4.34 14.19 -8.92
C LEU A 321 4.57 14.24 -7.42
N GLN A 322 5.00 15.40 -6.91
CA GLN A 322 5.48 15.52 -5.54
C GLN A 322 5.01 16.82 -4.89
N ASP A 323 4.94 16.80 -3.57
CA ASP A 323 4.91 17.98 -2.70
C ASP A 323 5.86 17.72 -1.53
N PRO A 324 7.05 18.35 -1.52
CA PRO A 324 8.03 18.22 -0.45
C PRO A 324 7.54 18.77 0.90
N ASN A 325 6.54 19.64 0.93
CA ASN A 325 5.96 20.17 2.17
C ASN A 325 5.03 19.15 2.83
N GLY A 326 4.58 18.11 2.08
CA GLY A 326 3.68 17.09 2.59
C GLY A 326 2.35 17.65 3.05
N SER A 327 1.76 18.60 2.30
CA SER A 327 0.45 19.18 2.60
C SER A 327 -0.70 18.17 2.44
N TYR A 328 -0.45 17.08 1.71
CA TYR A 328 -1.30 15.91 1.56
C TYR A 328 -0.45 14.65 1.80
N GLN A 329 -0.30 14.27 3.07
CA GLN A 329 0.65 13.23 3.49
C GLN A 329 0.11 11.80 3.35
N GLY A 330 1.01 10.82 3.40
CA GLY A 330 0.63 9.40 3.40
C GLY A 330 -0.04 8.95 2.12
N VAL A 331 0.45 9.40 0.97
CA VAL A 331 -0.11 9.04 -0.35
C VAL A 331 -0.02 7.54 -0.57
N THR A 332 -1.17 6.87 -0.72
CA THR A 332 -1.24 5.43 -0.92
C THR A 332 -1.30 5.04 -2.39
N GLY A 333 -1.95 5.84 -3.23
CA GLY A 333 -2.07 5.56 -4.66
C GLY A 333 -2.76 6.69 -5.41
N ALA A 334 -3.08 6.46 -6.68
CA ALA A 334 -3.89 7.40 -7.45
C ALA A 334 -4.67 6.71 -8.56
N LEU A 335 -5.88 7.22 -8.82
CA LEU A 335 -6.79 6.77 -9.86
C LEU A 335 -6.94 7.85 -10.94
N GLU A 336 -6.67 7.50 -12.17
CA GLU A 336 -6.80 8.40 -13.32
C GLU A 336 -8.18 8.24 -13.99
N PHE A 337 -8.95 9.33 -14.06
CA PHE A 337 -10.26 9.33 -14.69
C PHE A 337 -10.64 10.69 -15.26
N ASN A 338 -11.05 10.74 -16.55
CA ASN A 338 -11.55 11.94 -17.24
C ASN A 338 -10.64 13.17 -17.12
N GLY A 339 -9.32 13.00 -17.27
CA GLY A 339 -8.34 14.09 -17.19
C GLY A 339 -7.98 14.50 -15.76
N TRP A 340 -8.53 13.83 -14.75
CA TRP A 340 -8.21 14.03 -13.34
C TRP A 340 -7.43 12.87 -12.79
N LEU A 341 -6.52 13.17 -11.85
CA LEU A 341 -5.87 12.21 -11.00
C LEU A 341 -6.42 12.34 -9.58
N TYR A 342 -7.14 11.34 -9.11
CA TYR A 342 -7.62 11.25 -7.74
C TYR A 342 -6.52 10.60 -6.90
N VAL A 343 -6.08 11.29 -5.86
CA VAL A 343 -4.94 10.85 -5.03
C VAL A 343 -5.47 10.42 -3.67
N SER A 344 -5.18 9.19 -3.31
CA SER A 344 -5.57 8.57 -2.04
C SER A 344 -4.52 8.77 -0.94
N SER A 345 -4.94 8.63 0.30
CA SER A 345 -4.07 8.82 1.48
C SER A 345 -4.47 7.91 2.64
N LEU A 346 -3.49 7.51 3.42
CA LEU A 346 -3.69 6.74 4.66
C LEU A 346 -4.26 7.60 5.81
N PHE A 347 -4.02 8.93 5.81
CA PHE A 347 -4.26 9.79 6.97
C PHE A 347 -5.21 10.96 6.77
N GLU A 348 -5.35 11.42 5.52
CA GLU A 348 -6.09 12.65 5.25
C GLU A 348 -7.61 12.47 5.43
N ASP A 349 -8.27 13.58 5.81
CA ASP A 349 -9.74 13.68 5.97
C ASP A 349 -10.46 14.17 4.70
N ARG A 350 -9.77 14.09 3.57
CA ARG A 350 -10.19 14.60 2.25
C ARG A 350 -9.57 13.74 1.15
N LEU A 351 -10.21 13.70 -0.02
CA LEU A 351 -9.67 13.06 -1.21
C LEU A 351 -8.98 14.10 -2.10
N GLY A 352 -7.71 13.85 -2.45
CA GLY A 352 -6.96 14.74 -3.34
C GLY A 352 -7.41 14.59 -4.80
N ARG A 353 -7.41 15.69 -5.57
CA ARG A 353 -7.71 15.70 -7.00
C ARG A 353 -6.83 16.70 -7.73
N LEU A 354 -6.13 16.23 -8.76
CA LEU A 354 -5.24 17.02 -9.61
C LEU A 354 -5.75 17.03 -11.06
N ASP A 355 -5.76 18.19 -11.70
CA ASP A 355 -6.04 18.31 -13.12
C ASP A 355 -4.79 17.94 -13.93
N LEU A 356 -4.86 16.82 -14.68
CA LEU A 356 -3.74 16.36 -15.50
C LEU A 356 -3.54 17.17 -16.78
N SER A 357 -4.54 17.95 -17.21
CA SER A 357 -4.40 18.79 -18.40
C SER A 357 -3.46 19.98 -18.18
N SER A 358 -3.27 20.38 -16.92
CA SER A 358 -2.36 21.45 -16.52
C SER A 358 -0.91 20.96 -16.31
N GLN A 359 -0.69 19.65 -16.24
CA GLN A 359 0.63 19.08 -15.99
C GLN A 359 1.37 18.90 -17.32
N GLU A 360 2.56 19.50 -17.43
CA GLU A 360 3.47 19.20 -18.53
C GLU A 360 3.79 17.71 -18.53
N THR A 361 3.58 17.03 -19.65
CA THR A 361 3.92 15.62 -19.83
C THR A 361 5.44 15.51 -19.77
N PHE A 362 5.98 15.21 -18.60
CA PHE A 362 7.40 14.86 -18.44
C PHE A 362 7.64 13.48 -19.09
N THR A 363 7.78 13.47 -20.42
CA THR A 363 8.40 12.34 -21.10
C THR A 363 9.89 12.41 -20.82
N TYR A 364 10.35 11.60 -19.88
CA TYR A 364 11.79 11.37 -19.70
C TYR A 364 12.28 10.65 -20.96
N ARG A 365 12.85 11.42 -21.90
CA ARG A 365 13.69 10.82 -22.94
C ARG A 365 15.00 10.44 -22.24
N GLU A 366 15.33 9.15 -22.24
CA GLU A 366 16.69 8.72 -21.93
C GLU A 366 17.66 9.51 -22.82
N TYR A 367 18.56 10.24 -22.19
CA TYR A 367 19.78 10.64 -22.87
C TYR A 367 20.72 9.43 -22.92
N PRO A 368 21.31 9.14 -24.08
CA PRO A 368 22.12 7.98 -24.31
C PRO A 368 23.37 7.91 -23.44
#